data_eea42d823b594df42acf66ce490c9c9b
#
_entry.id   eea42d823b594df42acf66ce490c9c9b
#
_cell.length_a   1.000
_cell.length_b   1.000
_cell.length_c   1.000
_cell.angle_alpha   90.00
_cell.angle_beta   90.00
_cell.angle_gamma   90.00
#
_symmetry.space_group_name_H-M   'P 1'
#
loop_
_entity.id
_entity.type
_entity.pdbx_description
1 polymer ?
#
loop_
_entity_poly.entity_id
_entity_poly.type
_entity_poly.pdbx_seq_one_letter_code
_entity_poly.pdbx_strand_id
1 'polypeptide(L)'
;MSYSTWHDYGFGICVDDIKTTEDKVFELVHLAPNFEKEFYQWIENFREDGDPESIAELMTMDQIDKYEDRSCCMRGLGLIIKGDIEECEDIHLLACDNFNGCQYLIFSMQYPWYMSEKEKSMTEKDVYDLFNKYVSILTDEFVSIDYQEVENGG
;
A
#
# COMPACT_ATOMS: atom_id res chain seq x y z
N MET A 1 -26.27 15.69 -18.00
CA MET A 1 -25.02 14.93 -17.75
C MET A 1 -25.27 13.94 -16.63
N SER A 2 -25.02 12.67 -16.86
CA SER A 2 -25.17 11.68 -15.80
C SER A 2 -23.88 11.63 -14.98
N TYR A 3 -24.05 11.51 -13.67
CA TYR A 3 -22.96 11.38 -12.71
C TYR A 3 -23.04 9.99 -12.10
N SER A 4 -21.94 9.26 -12.18
CA SER A 4 -21.88 7.91 -11.61
C SER A 4 -20.93 7.87 -10.44
N THR A 5 -21.32 7.14 -9.41
CA THR A 5 -20.49 6.86 -8.24
C THR A 5 -20.20 5.37 -8.17
N TRP A 6 -19.10 5.02 -7.56
CA TRP A 6 -18.78 3.63 -7.23
C TRP A 6 -18.30 3.55 -5.80
N HIS A 7 -18.50 2.36 -5.23
CA HIS A 7 -18.09 2.05 -3.87
C HIS A 7 -17.19 0.85 -3.86
N ASP A 8 -16.11 0.93 -3.09
CA ASP A 8 -15.25 -0.20 -2.79
C ASP A 8 -15.40 -0.53 -1.31
N TYR A 9 -15.45 -1.82 -1.00
CA TYR A 9 -15.71 -2.30 0.35
C TYR A 9 -14.66 -3.32 0.74
N GLY A 10 -14.26 -3.30 1.99
CA GLY A 10 -13.39 -4.34 2.52
C GLY A 10 -12.81 -3.95 3.85
N PHE A 11 -12.21 -4.92 4.50
CA PHE A 11 -11.51 -4.72 5.76
C PHE A 11 -10.11 -4.21 5.47
N GLY A 12 -9.71 -3.12 6.10
CA GLY A 12 -8.41 -2.54 5.83
C GLY A 12 -8.14 -1.24 6.57
N ILE A 13 -7.33 -0.38 5.94
CA ILE A 13 -6.77 0.83 6.56
C ILE A 13 -6.94 2.06 5.67
N CYS A 14 -6.94 3.23 6.31
CA CYS A 14 -6.73 4.50 5.64
C CYS A 14 -5.23 4.81 5.67
N VAL A 15 -4.60 4.86 4.51
CA VAL A 15 -3.15 5.06 4.41
C VAL A 15 -2.73 6.44 4.92
N ASP A 16 -3.59 7.46 4.74
CA ASP A 16 -3.30 8.82 5.17
C ASP A 16 -3.16 8.97 6.68
N ASP A 17 -3.66 7.99 7.46
CA ASP A 17 -3.52 7.98 8.91
C ASP A 17 -2.14 7.51 9.38
N ILE A 18 -1.30 7.01 8.48
CA ILE A 18 0.03 6.48 8.81
C ILE A 18 1.07 7.58 8.77
N LYS A 19 1.68 7.86 9.92
CA LYS A 19 2.82 8.77 10.05
C LYS A 19 4.09 7.93 10.16
N THR A 20 4.96 8.03 9.16
CA THR A 20 6.16 7.19 9.08
C THR A 20 7.39 7.99 8.63
N THR A 21 8.53 7.32 8.58
CA THR A 21 9.81 7.88 8.15
C THR A 21 10.44 6.98 7.09
N GLU A 22 11.47 7.49 6.42
CA GLU A 22 12.20 6.76 5.39
C GLU A 22 12.79 5.45 5.93
N ASP A 23 13.38 5.48 7.12
CA ASP A 23 13.99 4.30 7.73
C ASP A 23 12.98 3.17 7.93
N LYS A 24 11.78 3.51 8.36
CA LYS A 24 10.70 2.54 8.58
C LYS A 24 10.18 1.97 7.27
N VAL A 25 10.12 2.79 6.22
CA VAL A 25 9.76 2.30 4.87
C VAL A 25 10.81 1.33 4.36
N PHE A 26 12.09 1.58 4.60
CA PHE A 26 13.16 0.62 4.27
C PHE A 26 12.98 -0.71 4.99
N GLU A 27 12.67 -0.68 6.28
CA GLU A 27 12.41 -1.90 7.04
C GLU A 27 11.25 -2.71 6.43
N LEU A 28 10.19 -2.01 6.02
CA LEU A 28 9.03 -2.63 5.40
C LEU A 28 9.41 -3.31 4.09
N VAL A 29 10.01 -2.57 3.17
CA VAL A 29 10.34 -3.09 1.82
C VAL A 29 11.36 -4.23 1.89
N HIS A 30 12.21 -4.22 2.90
CA HIS A 30 13.21 -5.28 3.08
C HIS A 30 12.59 -6.66 3.31
N LEU A 31 11.34 -6.73 3.75
CA LEU A 31 10.63 -7.99 3.95
C LEU A 31 10.24 -8.67 2.63
N ALA A 32 10.21 -7.94 1.53
CA ALA A 32 9.78 -8.43 0.22
C ALA A 32 10.91 -8.24 -0.80
N PRO A 33 11.82 -9.23 -0.96
CA PRO A 33 13.05 -9.05 -1.74
C PRO A 33 12.83 -8.64 -3.20
N ASN A 34 11.82 -9.19 -3.87
CA ASN A 34 11.54 -8.85 -5.26
C ASN A 34 10.97 -7.44 -5.40
N PHE A 35 10.05 -7.07 -4.51
CA PHE A 35 9.50 -5.73 -4.48
C PHE A 35 10.55 -4.70 -4.09
N GLU A 36 11.41 -5.02 -3.13
CA GLU A 36 12.52 -4.16 -2.72
C GLU A 36 13.41 -3.82 -3.91
N LYS A 37 13.73 -4.82 -4.73
CA LYS A 37 14.56 -4.64 -5.92
C LYS A 37 13.91 -3.68 -6.92
N GLU A 38 12.62 -3.84 -7.20
CA GLU A 38 11.87 -2.96 -8.09
C GLU A 38 11.78 -1.54 -7.55
N PHE A 39 11.53 -1.42 -6.25
CA PHE A 39 11.45 -0.13 -5.57
C PHE A 39 12.78 0.62 -5.63
N TYR A 40 13.89 -0.07 -5.41
CA TYR A 40 15.22 0.52 -5.49
C TYR A 40 15.56 0.96 -6.91
N GLN A 41 15.18 0.18 -7.92
CA GLN A 41 15.35 0.57 -9.31
C GLN A 41 14.56 1.83 -9.65
N TRP A 42 13.35 1.95 -9.10
CA TRP A 42 12.54 3.14 -9.29
C TRP A 42 13.20 4.38 -8.69
N ILE A 43 13.76 4.27 -7.48
CA ILE A 43 14.49 5.38 -6.84
C ILE A 43 15.74 5.75 -7.63
N GLU A 44 16.49 4.76 -8.13
CA GLU A 44 17.69 5.00 -8.94
C GLU A 44 17.40 5.85 -10.18
N ASN A 45 16.20 5.79 -10.74
CA ASN A 45 15.82 6.60 -11.90
C ASN A 45 15.81 8.11 -11.59
N PHE A 46 15.82 8.50 -10.34
CA PHE A 46 15.89 9.91 -9.92
C PHE A 46 17.30 10.37 -9.60
N ARG A 47 18.29 9.49 -9.73
CA ARG A 47 19.68 9.84 -9.47
C ARG A 47 20.18 10.85 -10.50
N GLU A 48 20.83 11.91 -9.99
CA GLU A 48 21.47 12.94 -10.81
C GLU A 48 22.96 13.01 -10.49
N ASP A 49 23.73 13.70 -11.32
CA ASP A 49 25.16 13.90 -11.10
C ASP A 49 25.37 14.65 -9.76
N GLY A 50 26.25 14.10 -8.95
CA GLY A 50 26.55 14.65 -7.63
C GLY A 50 25.71 14.09 -6.49
N ASP A 51 24.75 13.22 -6.81
CA ASP A 51 23.92 12.59 -5.79
C ASP A 51 24.71 11.51 -5.01
N PRO A 52 24.26 11.19 -3.77
CA PRO A 52 24.85 10.12 -2.98
C PRO A 52 24.82 8.78 -3.71
N GLU A 53 25.83 7.95 -3.47
CA GLU A 53 25.86 6.59 -4.04
C GLU A 53 24.87 5.64 -3.35
N SER A 54 24.55 5.90 -2.09
CA SER A 54 23.65 5.06 -1.30
C SER A 54 22.19 5.28 -1.66
N ILE A 55 21.45 4.22 -1.92
CA ILE A 55 19.98 4.26 -2.08
C ILE A 55 19.31 4.86 -0.86
N ALA A 56 19.80 4.53 0.35
CA ALA A 56 19.24 5.06 1.59
C ALA A 56 19.27 6.58 1.65
N GLU A 57 20.32 7.19 1.12
CA GLU A 57 20.47 8.65 1.10
C GLU A 57 19.63 9.31 -0.02
N LEU A 58 19.35 8.58 -1.10
CA LEU A 58 18.47 9.06 -2.18
C LEU A 58 17.00 9.02 -1.79
N MET A 59 16.62 8.05 -0.95
CA MET A 59 15.22 7.85 -0.60
C MET A 59 14.74 8.87 0.42
N THR A 60 13.91 9.79 -0.03
CA THR A 60 13.27 10.80 0.81
C THR A 60 11.77 10.56 0.85
N MET A 61 11.07 11.17 1.84
CA MET A 61 9.61 11.08 1.88
C MET A 61 8.96 11.65 0.63
N ASP A 62 9.56 12.68 0.00
CA ASP A 62 9.08 13.21 -1.28
C ASP A 62 9.13 12.16 -2.39
N GLN A 63 10.19 11.36 -2.44
CA GLN A 63 10.30 10.28 -3.41
C GLN A 63 9.30 9.16 -3.12
N ILE A 64 9.13 8.82 -1.84
CA ILE A 64 8.15 7.81 -1.41
C ILE A 64 6.74 8.23 -1.84
N ASP A 65 6.39 9.49 -1.64
CA ASP A 65 5.07 10.02 -2.00
C ASP A 65 4.81 10.03 -3.50
N LYS A 66 5.86 9.99 -4.31
CA LYS A 66 5.76 9.95 -5.78
C LYS A 66 5.80 8.54 -6.36
N TYR A 67 6.01 7.53 -5.52
CA TYR A 67 6.09 6.15 -6.01
C TYR A 67 4.82 5.79 -6.78
N GLU A 68 5.00 5.22 -7.97
CA GLU A 68 3.89 4.85 -8.84
C GLU A 68 4.09 3.47 -9.45
N ASP A 69 2.97 2.81 -9.70
CA ASP A 69 2.90 1.54 -10.39
C ASP A 69 2.02 1.74 -11.61
N ARG A 70 2.46 1.24 -12.76
CA ARG A 70 1.74 1.38 -14.02
C ARG A 70 0.37 0.71 -14.03
N SER A 71 0.13 -0.23 -13.13
CA SER A 71 -1.14 -0.94 -13.04
C SER A 71 -2.21 -0.18 -12.24
N CYS A 72 -1.84 0.91 -11.59
CA CYS A 72 -2.72 1.66 -10.71
C CYS A 72 -2.48 3.16 -10.87
N CYS A 73 -3.55 3.95 -10.81
CA CYS A 73 -3.45 5.40 -10.91
C CYS A 73 -3.12 6.09 -9.58
N MET A 74 -2.99 5.34 -8.50
CA MET A 74 -2.60 5.85 -7.19
C MET A 74 -1.08 6.01 -7.09
N ARG A 75 -0.62 6.77 -6.11
CA ARG A 75 0.79 7.03 -5.84
C ARG A 75 1.09 6.96 -4.35
N GLY A 76 2.34 6.67 -4.04
CA GLY A 76 2.89 6.87 -2.72
C GLY A 76 2.86 5.65 -1.82
N LEU A 77 2.79 5.91 -0.53
CA LEU A 77 2.94 4.90 0.53
C LEU A 77 1.95 3.74 0.40
N GLY A 78 0.73 4.01 -0.02
CA GLY A 78 -0.28 2.97 -0.20
C GLY A 78 0.15 1.88 -1.17
N LEU A 79 0.75 2.27 -2.30
CA LEU A 79 1.24 1.30 -3.28
C LEU A 79 2.45 0.53 -2.77
N ILE A 80 3.28 1.16 -1.95
CA ILE A 80 4.45 0.50 -1.36
C ILE A 80 3.99 -0.57 -0.38
N ILE A 81 3.04 -0.24 0.49
CA ILE A 81 2.47 -1.20 1.45
C ILE A 81 1.80 -2.35 0.70
N LYS A 82 1.02 -2.03 -0.32
CA LYS A 82 0.33 -3.02 -1.16
C LYS A 82 1.31 -4.01 -1.78
N GLY A 83 2.36 -3.50 -2.43
CA GLY A 83 3.36 -4.35 -3.07
C GLY A 83 4.08 -5.26 -2.09
N ASP A 84 4.41 -4.74 -0.93
CA ASP A 84 5.09 -5.49 0.12
C ASP A 84 4.22 -6.62 0.68
N ILE A 85 3.00 -6.30 1.06
CA ILE A 85 2.06 -7.29 1.63
C ILE A 85 1.71 -8.36 0.60
N GLU A 86 1.44 -7.96 -0.65
CA GLU A 86 1.07 -8.92 -1.70
C GLU A 86 2.18 -9.94 -1.95
N GLU A 87 3.43 -9.51 -1.91
CA GLU A 87 4.55 -10.44 -2.06
C GLU A 87 4.73 -11.33 -0.81
N CYS A 88 4.73 -10.72 0.37
CA CYS A 88 4.99 -11.44 1.62
C CYS A 88 3.90 -12.44 1.99
N GLU A 89 2.64 -12.09 1.71
CA GLU A 89 1.48 -12.86 2.16
C GLU A 89 0.79 -13.66 1.05
N ASP A 90 1.18 -13.43 -0.20
CA ASP A 90 0.59 -14.09 -1.38
C ASP A 90 -0.94 -13.87 -1.42
N ILE A 91 -1.35 -12.63 -1.27
CA ILE A 91 -2.75 -12.20 -1.36
C ILE A 91 -2.84 -10.98 -2.28
N HIS A 92 -4.08 -10.57 -2.59
CA HIS A 92 -4.35 -9.37 -3.36
C HIS A 92 -5.07 -8.34 -2.51
N LEU A 93 -4.61 -7.10 -2.58
CA LEU A 93 -5.26 -5.96 -1.94
C LEU A 93 -5.76 -4.99 -3.00
N LEU A 94 -6.81 -4.27 -2.65
CA LEU A 94 -7.32 -3.16 -3.47
C LEU A 94 -6.82 -1.85 -2.89
N ALA A 95 -6.18 -1.04 -3.75
CA ALA A 95 -5.83 0.33 -3.42
C ALA A 95 -6.85 1.26 -4.08
N CYS A 96 -7.45 2.14 -3.31
CA CYS A 96 -8.47 3.07 -3.81
C CYS A 96 -8.41 4.39 -3.06
N ASP A 97 -9.04 5.41 -3.63
CA ASP A 97 -9.13 6.73 -3.00
C ASP A 97 -10.59 7.19 -2.97
N ASN A 98 -10.93 8.02 -1.98
CA ASN A 98 -12.26 8.60 -1.86
C ASN A 98 -12.33 9.96 -2.57
N PHE A 99 -13.50 10.62 -2.52
CA PHE A 99 -13.73 11.94 -3.13
C PHE A 99 -12.76 13.02 -2.62
N ASN A 100 -12.24 12.86 -1.40
CA ASN A 100 -11.32 13.83 -0.79
C ASN A 100 -9.86 13.50 -1.06
N GLY A 101 -9.58 12.45 -1.84
CA GLY A 101 -8.22 12.03 -2.17
C GLY A 101 -7.54 11.21 -1.07
N CYS A 102 -8.27 10.79 -0.03
CA CYS A 102 -7.73 9.91 1.00
C CYS A 102 -7.55 8.51 0.44
N GLN A 103 -6.40 7.91 0.67
CA GLN A 103 -6.05 6.60 0.14
C GLN A 103 -6.38 5.49 1.14
N TYR A 104 -6.86 4.37 0.60
CA TYR A 104 -7.22 3.19 1.39
C TYR A 104 -6.58 1.95 0.79
N LEU A 105 -6.21 1.02 1.64
CA LEU A 105 -5.88 -0.34 1.27
C LEU A 105 -6.87 -1.28 1.94
N ILE A 106 -7.53 -2.11 1.15
CA ILE A 106 -8.57 -2.99 1.66
C ILE A 106 -8.40 -4.41 1.10
N PHE A 107 -8.80 -5.38 1.92
CA PHE A 107 -8.97 -6.76 1.50
C PHE A 107 -10.43 -6.90 1.08
N SER A 108 -10.64 -6.78 -0.23
CA SER A 108 -11.98 -6.74 -0.82
C SER A 108 -12.46 -8.13 -1.21
N MET A 109 -13.75 -8.39 -1.03
CA MET A 109 -14.39 -9.59 -1.54
C MET A 109 -14.35 -9.58 -3.07
N GLN A 110 -13.76 -10.61 -3.64
CA GLN A 110 -13.74 -10.83 -5.07
C GLN A 110 -14.63 -12.03 -5.41
N TYR A 111 -14.88 -12.23 -6.70
CA TYR A 111 -15.56 -13.45 -7.12
C TYR A 111 -14.71 -14.66 -6.75
N PRO A 112 -15.32 -15.75 -6.25
CA PRO A 112 -14.58 -16.93 -5.77
C PRO A 112 -13.53 -17.48 -6.74
N TRP A 113 -13.79 -17.39 -8.06
CA TRP A 113 -12.85 -17.91 -9.06
C TRP A 113 -11.59 -17.03 -9.23
N TYR A 114 -11.57 -15.83 -8.68
CA TYR A 114 -10.39 -14.96 -8.68
C TYR A 114 -9.59 -15.05 -7.38
N MET A 115 -10.13 -15.71 -6.36
CA MET A 115 -9.50 -15.80 -5.05
C MET A 115 -8.68 -17.08 -4.92
N SER A 116 -7.49 -16.98 -4.31
CA SER A 116 -6.73 -18.15 -3.92
C SER A 116 -7.41 -18.89 -2.77
N GLU A 117 -7.01 -20.15 -2.52
CA GLU A 117 -7.53 -20.88 -1.38
C GLU A 117 -7.21 -20.20 -0.04
N LYS A 118 -6.04 -19.58 0.05
CA LYS A 118 -5.65 -18.77 1.20
C LYS A 118 -6.61 -17.60 1.42
N GLU A 119 -6.88 -16.84 0.36
CA GLU A 119 -7.78 -15.67 0.42
C GLU A 119 -9.20 -16.06 0.82
N LYS A 120 -9.71 -17.17 0.29
CA LYS A 120 -11.05 -17.67 0.66
C LYS A 120 -11.17 -18.06 2.12
N SER A 121 -10.07 -18.49 2.73
CA SER A 121 -10.05 -18.97 4.12
C SER A 121 -9.80 -17.86 5.14
N MET A 122 -9.45 -16.65 4.70
CA MET A 122 -9.10 -15.55 5.61
C MET A 122 -10.33 -15.00 6.31
N THR A 123 -10.24 -14.89 7.64
CA THR A 123 -11.25 -14.25 8.48
C THR A 123 -10.91 -12.76 8.67
N GLU A 124 -11.85 -12.00 9.23
CA GLU A 124 -11.59 -10.60 9.59
C GLU A 124 -10.41 -10.49 10.56
N LYS A 125 -10.30 -11.43 11.49
CA LYS A 125 -9.16 -11.47 12.43
C LYS A 125 -7.85 -11.70 11.70
N ASP A 126 -7.81 -12.58 10.71
CA ASP A 126 -6.61 -12.85 9.92
C ASP A 126 -6.18 -11.58 9.17
N VAL A 127 -7.12 -10.86 8.59
CA VAL A 127 -6.86 -9.61 7.87
C VAL A 127 -6.39 -8.52 8.85
N TYR A 128 -7.03 -8.42 10.01
CA TYR A 128 -6.62 -7.50 11.06
C TYR A 128 -5.17 -7.76 11.49
N ASP A 129 -4.83 -9.01 11.79
CA ASP A 129 -3.50 -9.39 12.26
C ASP A 129 -2.45 -9.09 11.18
N LEU A 130 -2.79 -9.32 9.92
CA LEU A 130 -1.93 -9.04 8.78
C LEU A 130 -1.64 -7.53 8.66
N PHE A 131 -2.66 -6.70 8.62
CA PHE A 131 -2.47 -5.25 8.55
C PHE A 131 -1.72 -4.71 9.77
N ASN A 132 -2.05 -5.20 10.95
CA ASN A 132 -1.38 -4.79 12.18
C ASN A 132 0.12 -5.10 12.15
N LYS A 133 0.49 -6.27 11.62
CA LYS A 133 1.89 -6.67 11.48
C LYS A 133 2.69 -5.67 10.65
N TYR A 134 2.16 -5.26 9.49
CA TYR A 134 2.87 -4.38 8.57
C TYR A 134 2.79 -2.91 8.98
N VAL A 135 1.64 -2.46 9.46
CA VAL A 135 1.47 -1.09 9.95
C VAL A 135 2.36 -0.82 11.16
N SER A 136 2.55 -1.80 12.05
CA SER A 136 3.40 -1.67 13.23
C SER A 136 4.89 -1.43 12.88
N ILE A 137 5.32 -1.84 11.71
CA ILE A 137 6.67 -1.55 11.22
C ILE A 137 6.79 -0.06 10.87
N LEU A 138 5.73 0.53 10.34
CA LEU A 138 5.73 1.91 9.84
C LEU A 138 5.48 2.95 10.91
N THR A 139 4.72 2.62 11.96
CA THR A 139 4.35 3.59 12.98
C THR A 139 4.07 2.92 14.32
N ASP A 140 4.37 3.65 15.41
CA ASP A 140 3.99 3.26 16.77
C ASP A 140 2.64 3.85 17.18
N GLU A 141 2.10 4.76 16.36
CA GLU A 141 0.80 5.38 16.63
C GLU A 141 -0.34 4.43 16.24
N PHE A 142 -1.48 4.62 16.89
CA PHE A 142 -2.69 3.85 16.57
C PHE A 142 -3.18 4.18 15.16
N VAL A 143 -3.41 3.13 14.37
CA VAL A 143 -4.06 3.22 13.06
C VAL A 143 -5.27 2.29 13.08
N SER A 144 -6.44 2.81 12.77
CA SER A 144 -7.67 2.01 12.75
C SER A 144 -7.62 0.97 11.62
N ILE A 145 -7.83 -0.28 11.99
CA ILE A 145 -7.96 -1.39 11.04
C ILE A 145 -9.37 -1.94 11.19
N ASP A 146 -10.23 -1.65 10.21
CA ASP A 146 -11.65 -1.96 10.30
C ASP A 146 -12.25 -2.08 8.90
N TYR A 147 -13.54 -2.39 8.85
CA TYR A 147 -14.30 -2.38 7.62
C TYR A 147 -14.34 -0.97 7.05
N GLN A 148 -14.00 -0.87 5.77
CA GLN A 148 -13.98 0.41 5.05
C GLN A 148 -15.01 0.39 3.94
N GLU A 149 -15.67 1.51 3.77
CA GLU A 149 -16.50 1.79 2.61
C GLU A 149 -15.93 3.04 1.95
N VAL A 150 -15.46 2.89 0.73
CA VAL A 150 -14.77 3.97 0.00
C VAL A 150 -15.61 4.37 -1.19
N GLU A 151 -16.07 5.61 -1.22
CA GLU A 151 -16.91 6.14 -2.29
C GLU A 151 -16.10 7.12 -3.13
N ASN A 152 -16.19 6.97 -4.44
CA ASN A 152 -15.63 7.89 -5.40
C ASN A 152 -16.56 8.00 -6.61
N GLY A 153 -16.24 8.91 -7.53
CA GLY A 153 -17.07 9.10 -8.71
C GLY A 153 -16.47 10.10 -9.69
N GLY A 154 -17.07 10.11 -10.88
CA GLY A 154 -16.60 10.99 -11.95
C GLY A 154 -17.59 11.04 -13.09
#